data_f62d07a8b2937665c64d2605139f9255
#
_entry.id   f62d07a8b2937665c64d2605139f9255
#
_cell.length_a   1.000
_cell.length_b   1.000
_cell.length_c   1.000
_cell.angle_alpha   90.00
_cell.angle_beta   90.00
_cell.angle_gamma   90.00
#
_symmetry.space_group_name_H-M   'P 1'
#
loop_
_entity.id
_entity.type
_entity.pdbx_description
1 polymer ?
#
loop_
_entity_poly.entity_id
_entity_poly.type
_entity_poly.pdbx_seq_one_letter_code
_entity_poly.pdbx_strand_id
1 'polypeptide(L)'
;TIYSKQELADLSEFCKGNQLYLFMDGARLGHALTAETNDLAMEDLAQYCDAFYLGGTKNGALLGEAIVICNEDLQPDFGFHLKQKGALLAKGRLLGIQFQELLKDDLYFDLARNANEQEMKIKKAFEEKGCKFLTETFTNQIFPILSLSQIEKLAEKFDFYIWKKIDSERSAIRL
;
A
#
# COMPACT_ATOMS: atom_id res chain seq x y z
N THR A 1 4.57 -1.60 -5.02
CA THR A 1 5.89 -2.25 -4.93
C THR A 1 6.08 -2.74 -3.51
N ILE A 2 6.55 -3.95 -3.33
CA ILE A 2 7.05 -4.48 -2.06
C ILE A 2 8.56 -4.35 -2.14
N TYR A 3 9.18 -3.79 -1.12
CA TYR A 3 10.62 -3.78 -0.94
C TYR A 3 11.00 -4.95 -0.05
N SER A 4 12.09 -5.64 -0.38
CA SER A 4 12.72 -6.56 0.55
C SER A 4 13.42 -5.80 1.67
N LYS A 5 13.71 -6.49 2.76
CA LYS A 5 14.45 -5.91 3.91
C LYS A 5 15.80 -5.37 3.48
N GLN A 6 16.50 -6.08 2.58
CA GLN A 6 17.81 -5.64 2.08
C GLN A 6 17.69 -4.38 1.21
N GLU A 7 16.71 -4.32 0.28
CA GLU A 7 16.49 -3.13 -0.55
C GLU A 7 16.16 -1.90 0.30
N LEU A 8 15.36 -2.07 1.35
CA LEU A 8 15.02 -0.97 2.25
C LEU A 8 16.23 -0.53 3.09
N ALA A 9 17.06 -1.46 3.54
CA ALA A 9 18.29 -1.17 4.26
C ALA A 9 19.28 -0.38 3.37
N ASP A 10 19.49 -0.85 2.12
CA ASP A 10 20.37 -0.19 1.16
C ASP A 10 19.90 1.24 0.83
N LEU A 11 18.58 1.41 0.67
CA LEU A 11 17.97 2.72 0.43
C LEU A 11 18.15 3.65 1.64
N SER A 12 17.97 3.11 2.85
CA SER A 12 18.19 3.86 4.09
C SER A 12 19.64 4.33 4.21
N GLU A 13 20.61 3.44 3.93
CA GLU A 13 22.03 3.77 3.96
C GLU A 13 22.36 4.85 2.93
N PHE A 14 21.85 4.71 1.70
CA PHE A 14 22.01 5.71 0.65
C PHE A 14 21.47 7.08 1.08
N CYS A 15 20.26 7.12 1.64
CA CYS A 15 19.65 8.36 2.11
C CYS A 15 20.50 9.02 3.22
N LYS A 16 20.92 8.24 4.23
CA LYS A 16 21.78 8.72 5.32
C LYS A 16 23.12 9.26 4.83
N GLY A 17 23.76 8.55 3.88
CA GLY A 17 25.02 8.98 3.28
C GLY A 17 24.94 10.26 2.48
N ASN A 18 23.75 10.62 1.98
CA ASN A 18 23.47 11.82 1.22
C ASN A 18 22.71 12.90 2.02
N GLN A 19 22.59 12.76 3.33
CA GLN A 19 21.85 13.69 4.21
C GLN A 19 20.39 13.90 3.79
N LEU A 20 19.73 12.83 3.33
CA LEU A 20 18.32 12.80 2.94
C LEU A 20 17.51 12.06 3.99
N TYR A 21 16.29 12.49 4.21
CA TYR A 21 15.30 11.76 4.98
C TYR A 21 14.58 10.76 4.10
N LEU A 22 14.36 9.56 4.62
CA LEU A 22 13.59 8.51 3.95
C LEU A 22 12.16 8.47 4.50
N PHE A 23 11.22 8.86 3.64
CA PHE A 23 9.79 8.78 3.93
C PHE A 23 9.13 7.65 3.12
N MET A 24 8.39 6.76 3.79
CA MET A 24 7.66 5.68 3.13
C MET A 24 6.16 6.02 3.01
N ASP A 25 5.66 6.03 1.77
CA ASP A 25 4.23 6.03 1.48
C ASP A 25 3.65 4.64 1.81
N GLY A 26 3.01 4.54 2.95
CA GLY A 26 2.42 3.31 3.47
C GLY A 26 0.93 3.14 3.17
N ALA A 27 0.39 3.71 2.09
CA ALA A 27 -1.03 3.66 1.74
C ALA A 27 -1.61 2.24 1.67
N ARG A 28 -0.78 1.24 1.38
CA ARG A 28 -1.10 -0.19 1.40
C ARG A 28 -0.10 -0.99 2.22
N LEU A 29 0.40 -0.43 3.28
CA LEU A 29 1.45 -1.05 4.11
C LEU A 29 1.00 -2.39 4.68
N GLY A 30 -0.22 -2.49 5.20
CA GLY A 30 -0.76 -3.76 5.68
C GLY A 30 -0.73 -4.86 4.62
N HIS A 31 -1.09 -4.53 3.38
CA HIS A 31 -1.07 -5.49 2.27
C HIS A 31 0.37 -5.90 1.89
N ALA A 32 1.33 -4.97 1.96
CA ALA A 32 2.73 -5.29 1.72
C ALA A 32 3.30 -6.21 2.80
N LEU A 33 3.04 -5.89 4.09
CA LEU A 33 3.55 -6.66 5.23
C LEU A 33 2.92 -8.06 5.36
N THR A 34 1.74 -8.29 4.75
CA THR A 34 1.07 -9.59 4.75
C THR A 34 1.20 -10.34 3.43
N ALA A 35 1.97 -9.83 2.48
CA ALA A 35 2.22 -10.52 1.22
C ALA A 35 3.12 -11.75 1.45
N GLU A 36 2.91 -12.81 0.65
CA GLU A 36 3.66 -14.07 0.75
C GLU A 36 5.18 -13.85 0.59
N THR A 37 5.59 -12.88 -0.20
CA THR A 37 7.00 -12.57 -0.49
C THR A 37 7.62 -11.56 0.48
N ASN A 38 6.87 -11.11 1.49
CA ASN A 38 7.35 -10.11 2.43
C ASN A 38 8.34 -10.72 3.43
N ASP A 39 9.45 -10.03 3.66
CA ASP A 39 10.48 -10.35 4.67
C ASP A 39 10.69 -9.23 5.71
N LEU A 40 9.79 -8.20 5.69
CA LEU A 40 9.81 -7.06 6.61
C LEU A 40 8.82 -7.25 7.77
N ALA A 41 9.24 -6.83 8.95
CA ALA A 41 8.36 -6.59 10.10
C ALA A 41 8.10 -5.09 10.28
N MET A 42 7.12 -4.72 11.10
CA MET A 42 6.81 -3.31 11.39
C MET A 42 8.00 -2.60 12.04
N GLU A 43 8.74 -3.31 12.88
CA GLU A 43 9.93 -2.81 13.58
C GLU A 43 11.07 -2.45 12.62
N ASP A 44 11.18 -3.17 11.50
CA ASP A 44 12.19 -2.88 10.47
C ASP A 44 11.92 -1.52 9.82
N LEU A 45 10.65 -1.13 9.66
CA LEU A 45 10.29 0.17 9.12
C LEU A 45 10.78 1.30 10.03
N ALA A 46 10.62 1.13 11.35
CA ALA A 46 11.10 2.11 12.32
C ALA A 46 12.63 2.21 12.35
N GLN A 47 13.34 1.16 11.97
CA GLN A 47 14.80 1.14 11.88
C GLN A 47 15.33 1.84 10.63
N TYR A 48 14.63 1.67 9.51
CA TYR A 48 15.13 2.11 8.19
C TYR A 48 14.54 3.42 7.71
N CYS A 49 13.30 3.76 8.08
CA CYS A 49 12.62 4.98 7.66
C CYS A 49 12.72 6.08 8.71
N ASP A 50 12.88 7.32 8.29
CA ASP A 50 12.77 8.49 9.17
C ASP A 50 11.31 8.78 9.53
N ALA A 51 10.40 8.55 8.59
CA ALA A 51 8.97 8.59 8.83
C ALA A 51 8.24 7.72 7.81
N PHE A 52 7.07 7.22 8.19
CA PHE A 52 6.15 6.54 7.28
C PHE A 52 4.71 6.77 7.74
N TYR A 53 3.75 6.45 6.89
CA TYR A 53 2.39 6.36 7.38
C TYR A 53 1.80 4.96 7.24
N LEU A 54 0.99 4.62 8.23
CA LEU A 54 0.20 3.41 8.26
C LEU A 54 -1.12 3.69 7.56
N GLY A 55 -1.30 3.14 6.36
CA GLY A 55 -2.47 3.36 5.54
C GLY A 55 -3.73 2.82 6.20
N GLY A 56 -4.73 3.68 6.41
CA GLY A 56 -5.99 3.30 7.04
C GLY A 56 -7.14 3.13 6.05
N THR A 57 -7.33 4.09 5.15
CA THR A 57 -8.51 4.16 4.26
C THR A 57 -8.64 3.02 3.27
N LYS A 58 -7.55 2.31 2.95
CA LYS A 58 -7.57 1.12 2.11
C LYS A 58 -7.53 -0.19 2.91
N ASN A 59 -7.59 -0.09 4.24
CA ASN A 59 -7.44 -1.24 5.13
C ASN A 59 -8.35 -1.14 6.37
N GLY A 60 -9.59 -0.72 6.18
CA GLY A 60 -10.65 -0.79 7.18
C GLY A 60 -10.97 0.51 7.90
N ALA A 61 -10.16 1.56 7.81
CA ALA A 61 -10.53 2.86 8.36
C ALA A 61 -11.53 3.60 7.46
N LEU A 62 -12.47 4.32 8.06
CA LEU A 62 -13.40 5.18 7.33
C LEU A 62 -12.69 6.40 6.73
N LEU A 63 -11.71 6.95 7.44
CA LEU A 63 -10.92 8.10 7.00
C LEU A 63 -9.60 8.17 7.78
N GLY A 64 -8.62 8.86 7.19
CA GLY A 64 -7.34 9.18 7.81
C GLY A 64 -6.28 8.11 7.67
N GLU A 65 -5.07 8.54 7.99
CA GLU A 65 -3.85 7.74 7.99
C GLU A 65 -3.10 8.02 9.29
N ALA A 66 -2.38 7.04 9.83
CA ALA A 66 -1.52 7.26 10.99
C ALA A 66 -0.08 7.52 10.55
N ILE A 67 0.45 8.70 10.86
CA ILE A 67 1.84 9.05 10.58
C ILE A 67 2.71 8.59 11.75
N VAL A 68 3.75 7.84 11.45
CA VAL A 68 4.79 7.40 12.39
C VAL A 68 6.07 8.17 12.08
N ILE A 69 6.59 8.92 13.04
CA ILE A 69 7.82 9.70 12.92
C ILE A 69 8.88 9.03 13.79
N CYS A 70 9.83 8.37 13.14
CA CYS A 70 10.88 7.59 13.80
C CYS A 70 12.10 8.46 14.12
N ASN A 71 12.41 9.44 13.26
CA ASN A 71 13.51 10.36 13.46
C ASN A 71 13.10 11.52 14.37
N GLU A 72 13.80 11.68 15.48
CA GLU A 72 13.51 12.71 16.49
C GLU A 72 13.62 14.13 15.93
N ASP A 73 14.49 14.38 14.96
CA ASP A 73 14.65 15.70 14.31
C ASP A 73 13.41 16.17 13.55
N LEU A 74 12.52 15.24 13.17
CA LEU A 74 11.28 15.54 12.45
C LEU A 74 10.07 15.75 13.37
N GLN A 75 10.20 15.52 14.68
CA GLN A 75 9.11 15.63 15.65
C GLN A 75 8.81 17.07 16.11
N PRO A 76 9.81 17.97 16.27
CA PRO A 76 9.54 19.32 16.72
C PRO A 76 8.51 20.03 15.86
N ASP A 77 7.58 20.73 16.51
CA ASP A 77 6.54 21.53 15.86
C ASP A 77 5.60 20.78 14.89
N PHE A 78 5.67 19.45 14.82
CA PHE A 78 4.83 18.67 13.90
C PHE A 78 3.33 18.94 14.09
N GLY A 79 2.86 19.15 15.32
CA GLY A 79 1.47 19.52 15.62
C GLY A 79 1.06 20.86 15.01
N PHE A 80 1.97 21.84 14.98
CA PHE A 80 1.76 23.12 14.30
C PHE A 80 1.71 22.99 12.79
N HIS A 81 2.57 22.14 12.22
CA HIS A 81 2.55 21.83 10.80
C HIS A 81 1.25 21.16 10.38
N LEU A 82 0.74 20.19 11.16
CA LEU A 82 -0.57 19.58 10.95
C LEU A 82 -1.69 20.63 10.92
N LYS A 83 -1.69 21.52 11.92
CA LYS A 83 -2.69 22.59 12.02
C LYS A 83 -2.62 23.55 10.83
N GLN A 84 -1.43 23.99 10.48
CA GLN A 84 -1.18 24.91 9.38
C GLN A 84 -1.65 24.34 8.03
N LYS A 85 -1.50 23.03 7.83
CA LYS A 85 -1.94 22.31 6.62
C LYS A 85 -3.43 21.93 6.65
N GLY A 86 -4.17 22.30 7.67
CA GLY A 86 -5.59 21.96 7.82
C GLY A 86 -5.84 20.49 8.16
N ALA A 87 -4.82 19.75 8.57
CA ALA A 87 -4.92 18.32 8.88
C ALA A 87 -5.26 18.02 10.34
N LEU A 88 -5.34 19.05 11.20
CA LEU A 88 -5.74 18.89 12.61
C LEU A 88 -7.25 18.94 12.75
N LEU A 89 -7.88 17.77 12.85
CA LEU A 89 -9.32 17.67 13.06
C LEU A 89 -9.67 18.00 14.53
N ALA A 90 -10.67 18.86 14.75
CA ALA A 90 -11.14 19.24 16.10
C ALA A 90 -11.61 18.03 16.94
N LYS A 91 -12.14 17.00 16.29
CA LYS A 91 -12.53 15.71 16.88
C LYS A 91 -11.55 14.58 16.49
N GLY A 92 -10.26 14.85 16.53
CA GLY A 92 -9.20 13.94 16.10
C GLY A 92 -9.21 12.57 16.77
N ARG A 93 -9.80 12.42 17.95
CA ARG A 93 -10.00 11.13 18.60
C ARG A 93 -10.77 10.12 17.73
N LEU A 94 -11.62 10.57 16.80
CA LEU A 94 -12.32 9.69 15.86
C LEU A 94 -11.34 8.94 14.96
N LEU A 95 -10.23 9.58 14.58
CA LEU A 95 -9.15 8.95 13.82
C LEU A 95 -8.38 7.98 14.71
N GLY A 96 -8.00 8.41 15.91
CA GLY A 96 -7.23 7.59 16.86
C GLY A 96 -7.97 6.31 17.27
N ILE A 97 -9.26 6.37 17.53
CA ILE A 97 -10.08 5.20 17.88
C ILE A 97 -10.09 4.18 16.75
N GLN A 98 -10.18 4.60 15.49
CA GLN A 98 -10.13 3.67 14.36
C GLN A 98 -8.81 2.88 14.34
N PHE A 99 -7.66 3.57 14.49
CA PHE A 99 -6.37 2.90 14.54
C PHE A 99 -6.18 2.05 15.79
N GLN A 100 -6.72 2.48 16.92
CA GLN A 100 -6.73 1.67 18.15
C GLN A 100 -7.46 0.34 17.91
N GLU A 101 -8.62 0.35 17.28
CA GLU A 101 -9.37 -0.87 16.98
C GLU A 101 -8.71 -1.68 15.86
N LEU A 102 -8.20 -1.04 14.81
CA LEU A 102 -7.51 -1.74 13.73
C LEU A 102 -6.23 -2.46 14.17
N LEU A 103 -5.49 -1.89 15.12
CA LEU A 103 -4.25 -2.49 15.64
C LEU A 103 -4.48 -3.48 16.77
N LYS A 104 -5.73 -3.58 17.25
CA LYS A 104 -6.09 -4.54 18.27
C LYS A 104 -6.28 -5.93 17.66
N ASP A 105 -5.73 -6.94 18.35
CA ASP A 105 -5.91 -8.35 18.00
C ASP A 105 -5.56 -8.66 16.52
N ASP A 106 -4.56 -7.97 15.97
CA ASP A 106 -4.07 -8.11 14.59
C ASP A 106 -5.08 -7.80 13.46
N LEU A 107 -6.22 -7.18 13.76
CA LEU A 107 -7.27 -6.91 12.79
C LEU A 107 -6.77 -6.20 11.52
N TYR A 108 -5.85 -5.23 11.67
CA TYR A 108 -5.24 -4.52 10.54
C TYR A 108 -4.57 -5.46 9.54
N PHE A 109 -3.83 -6.45 10.05
CA PHE A 109 -3.13 -7.44 9.22
C PHE A 109 -4.08 -8.50 8.68
N ASP A 110 -5.09 -8.88 9.44
CA ASP A 110 -6.09 -9.87 8.99
C ASP A 110 -6.94 -9.34 7.84
N LEU A 111 -7.35 -8.09 7.89
CA LEU A 111 -8.05 -7.43 6.77
C LEU A 111 -7.18 -7.40 5.50
N ALA A 112 -5.91 -7.02 5.66
CA ALA A 112 -4.97 -6.97 4.55
C ALA A 112 -4.67 -8.36 3.96
N ARG A 113 -4.47 -9.36 4.82
CA ARG A 113 -4.24 -10.76 4.43
C ARG A 113 -5.43 -11.30 3.64
N ASN A 114 -6.64 -11.10 4.15
CA ASN A 114 -7.84 -11.51 3.43
C ASN A 114 -7.95 -10.86 2.05
N ALA A 115 -7.66 -9.56 1.95
CA ALA A 115 -7.68 -8.86 0.66
C ALA A 115 -6.65 -9.44 -0.33
N ASN A 116 -5.42 -9.71 0.13
CA ASN A 116 -4.38 -10.35 -0.68
C ASN A 116 -4.82 -11.75 -1.14
N GLU A 117 -5.36 -12.57 -0.24
CA GLU A 117 -5.83 -13.91 -0.56
C GLU A 117 -6.93 -13.93 -1.62
N GLN A 118 -7.92 -13.00 -1.53
CA GLN A 118 -8.97 -12.93 -2.53
C GLN A 118 -8.42 -12.50 -3.89
N GLU A 119 -7.50 -11.52 -3.92
CA GLU A 119 -6.87 -11.06 -5.16
C GLU A 119 -6.03 -12.17 -5.80
N MET A 120 -5.31 -12.96 -5.00
CA MET A 120 -4.54 -14.10 -5.53
C MET A 120 -5.44 -15.18 -6.14
N LYS A 121 -6.67 -15.36 -5.68
CA LYS A 121 -7.67 -16.25 -6.34
C LYS A 121 -8.06 -15.71 -7.71
N ILE A 122 -8.27 -14.40 -7.82
CA ILE A 122 -8.58 -13.73 -9.09
C ILE A 122 -7.37 -13.84 -10.04
N LYS A 123 -6.15 -13.58 -9.55
CA LYS A 123 -4.90 -13.74 -10.32
C LYS A 123 -4.80 -15.14 -10.91
N LYS A 124 -4.99 -16.16 -10.09
CA LYS A 124 -4.97 -17.56 -10.52
C LYS A 124 -5.99 -17.87 -11.61
N ALA A 125 -7.20 -17.35 -11.50
CA ALA A 125 -8.23 -17.54 -12.53
C ALA A 125 -7.84 -16.90 -13.89
N PHE A 126 -7.13 -15.78 -13.89
CA PHE A 126 -6.56 -15.18 -15.09
C PHE A 126 -5.40 -16.03 -15.65
N GLU A 127 -4.52 -16.55 -14.79
CA GLU A 127 -3.40 -17.42 -15.18
C GLU A 127 -3.91 -18.71 -15.85
N GLU A 128 -4.92 -19.35 -15.29
CA GLU A 128 -5.58 -20.56 -15.85
C GLU A 128 -6.19 -20.30 -17.24
N LYS A 129 -6.50 -19.06 -17.55
CA LYS A 129 -6.99 -18.63 -18.89
C LYS A 129 -5.85 -18.17 -19.81
N GLY A 130 -4.60 -18.31 -19.39
CA GLY A 130 -3.41 -17.93 -20.17
C GLY A 130 -3.18 -16.43 -20.26
N CYS A 131 -3.80 -15.61 -19.41
CA CYS A 131 -3.57 -14.17 -19.37
C CYS A 131 -2.13 -13.88 -18.85
N LYS A 132 -1.47 -12.92 -19.50
CA LYS A 132 -0.20 -12.38 -19.03
C LYS A 132 -0.44 -11.18 -18.13
N PHE A 133 0.51 -10.89 -17.26
CA PHE A 133 0.47 -9.72 -16.38
C PHE A 133 1.54 -8.70 -16.76
N LEU A 134 1.27 -7.42 -16.49
CA LEU A 134 2.21 -6.33 -16.74
C LEU A 134 3.43 -6.42 -15.80
N THR A 135 3.19 -6.83 -14.57
CA THR A 135 4.19 -7.05 -13.53
C THR A 135 3.72 -8.17 -12.61
N GLU A 136 4.64 -8.82 -11.97
CA GLU A 136 4.31 -9.75 -10.91
C GLU A 136 3.90 -9.02 -9.65
N THR A 137 2.83 -9.48 -9.00
CA THR A 137 2.29 -8.89 -7.77
C THR A 137 1.84 -9.97 -6.81
N PHE A 138 1.95 -9.67 -5.51
CA PHE A 138 1.62 -10.57 -4.40
C PHE A 138 0.71 -9.88 -3.38
N THR A 139 0.07 -8.77 -3.77
CA THR A 139 -0.82 -7.97 -2.94
C THR A 139 -2.22 -7.89 -3.55
N ASN A 140 -3.07 -7.07 -2.95
CA ASN A 140 -4.43 -6.80 -3.40
C ASN A 140 -4.51 -5.93 -4.68
N GLN A 141 -3.53 -5.98 -5.54
CA GLN A 141 -3.56 -5.34 -6.86
C GLN A 141 -2.89 -6.22 -7.90
N ILE A 142 -3.58 -6.51 -8.99
CA ILE A 142 -3.04 -7.23 -10.14
C ILE A 142 -3.22 -6.42 -11.43
N PHE A 143 -2.39 -6.72 -12.43
CA PHE A 143 -2.36 -5.97 -13.69
C PHE A 143 -2.40 -6.91 -14.89
N PRO A 144 -3.53 -7.63 -15.14
CA PRO A 144 -3.66 -8.52 -16.28
C PRO A 144 -3.67 -7.72 -17.59
N ILE A 145 -3.04 -8.28 -18.63
CA ILE A 145 -3.01 -7.74 -19.98
C ILE A 145 -4.12 -8.45 -20.78
N LEU A 146 -5.10 -7.68 -21.23
CA LEU A 146 -6.28 -8.16 -21.92
C LEU A 146 -6.43 -7.52 -23.29
N SER A 147 -7.13 -8.22 -24.22
CA SER A 147 -7.55 -7.63 -25.49
C SER A 147 -8.67 -6.61 -25.25
N LEU A 148 -8.84 -5.67 -26.19
CA LEU A 148 -9.91 -4.68 -26.11
C LEU A 148 -11.29 -5.34 -26.02
N SER A 149 -11.54 -6.42 -26.74
CA SER A 149 -12.79 -7.17 -26.69
C SER A 149 -13.03 -7.85 -25.33
N GLN A 150 -11.99 -8.32 -24.66
CA GLN A 150 -12.11 -8.85 -23.30
C GLN A 150 -12.40 -7.75 -22.30
N ILE A 151 -11.75 -6.59 -22.44
CA ILE A 151 -11.98 -5.40 -21.61
C ILE A 151 -13.43 -4.91 -21.74
N GLU A 152 -13.94 -4.76 -22.97
CA GLU A 152 -15.32 -4.37 -23.23
C GLU A 152 -16.32 -5.33 -22.57
N LYS A 153 -16.09 -6.63 -22.72
CA LYS A 153 -16.95 -7.65 -22.11
C LYS A 153 -16.92 -7.65 -20.58
N LEU A 154 -15.76 -7.40 -19.97
CA LEU A 154 -15.64 -7.26 -18.51
C LEU A 154 -16.33 -5.99 -18.02
N ALA A 155 -16.20 -4.89 -18.75
CA ALA A 155 -16.81 -3.60 -18.41
C ALA A 155 -18.35 -3.62 -18.41
N GLU A 156 -18.99 -4.61 -19.03
CA GLU A 156 -20.45 -4.80 -18.93
C GLU A 156 -20.91 -5.11 -17.48
N LYS A 157 -20.01 -5.62 -16.63
CA LYS A 157 -20.35 -6.11 -15.29
C LYS A 157 -19.48 -5.57 -14.16
N PHE A 158 -18.30 -5.07 -14.47
CA PHE A 158 -17.31 -4.67 -13.49
C PHE A 158 -16.67 -3.33 -13.87
N ASP A 159 -16.41 -2.50 -12.85
CA ASP A 159 -15.62 -1.28 -12.98
C ASP A 159 -14.16 -1.57 -12.65
N PHE A 160 -13.25 -1.06 -13.47
CA PHE A 160 -11.80 -1.18 -13.28
C PHE A 160 -11.08 -0.05 -14.04
N TYR A 161 -9.77 0.10 -13.77
CA TYR A 161 -8.98 1.12 -14.45
C TYR A 161 -8.18 0.53 -15.60
N ILE A 162 -8.19 1.21 -16.77
CA ILE A 162 -7.18 0.98 -17.79
C ILE A 162 -5.87 1.58 -17.26
N TRP A 163 -4.93 0.70 -16.94
CA TRP A 163 -3.67 1.11 -16.30
C TRP A 163 -2.63 1.55 -17.33
N LYS A 164 -2.47 0.78 -18.39
CA LYS A 164 -1.47 1.04 -19.42
C LYS A 164 -1.88 0.42 -20.75
N LYS A 165 -1.82 1.21 -21.82
CA LYS A 165 -1.92 0.68 -23.18
C LYS A 165 -0.63 -0.07 -23.52
N ILE A 166 -0.76 -1.32 -23.99
CA ILE A 166 0.37 -2.16 -24.38
C ILE A 166 0.65 -2.00 -25.88
N ASP A 167 -0.39 -2.11 -26.70
CA ASP A 167 -0.35 -1.94 -28.16
C ASP A 167 -1.72 -1.49 -28.70
N SER A 168 -1.94 -1.62 -30.00
CA SER A 168 -3.22 -1.23 -30.62
C SER A 168 -4.42 -2.11 -30.22
N GLU A 169 -4.16 -3.33 -29.73
CA GLU A 169 -5.20 -4.33 -29.49
C GLU A 169 -5.31 -4.74 -28.01
N ARG A 170 -4.33 -4.36 -27.17
CA ARG A 170 -4.26 -4.81 -25.78
C ARG A 170 -3.92 -3.69 -24.80
N SER A 171 -4.49 -3.79 -23.62
CA SER A 171 -4.15 -2.93 -22.48
C SER A 171 -4.02 -3.76 -21.20
N ALA A 172 -3.21 -3.27 -20.28
CA ALA A 172 -3.21 -3.75 -18.89
C ALA A 172 -4.31 -3.01 -18.13
N ILE A 173 -5.15 -3.74 -17.44
CA ILE A 173 -6.12 -3.19 -16.49
C ILE A 173 -5.59 -3.34 -15.07
N ARG A 174 -6.09 -2.56 -14.11
CA ARG A 174 -5.83 -2.72 -12.69
C ARG A 174 -7.09 -3.20 -12.00
N LEU A 175 -6.96 -4.30 -11.31
CA LEU A 175 -7.93 -4.84 -10.36
C LEU A 175 -7.39 -4.71 -8.95
#